data_b7ae0c277ae6ea5fb31b09c3b77952a4
#
_entry.id   b7ae0c277ae6ea5fb31b09c3b77952a4
#
_cell.length_a   1.000
_cell.length_b   1.000
_cell.length_c   1.000
_cell.angle_alpha   90.00
_cell.angle_beta   90.00
_cell.angle_gamma   90.00
#
_symmetry.space_group_name_H-M   'P 1'
#
loop_
_entity.id
_entity.type
_entity.pdbx_description
1 polymer ?
#
loop_
_entity_poly.entity_id
_entity_poly.type
_entity_poly.pdbx_seq_one_letter_code
_entity_poly.pdbx_strand_id
1 'polypeptide(L)'
;AGKRLGIPVIYEIRAFWEDASVGNGTGREGSWRYWLTKQLETHAVKSADAVAVICEGLRGDLIARGIDPAKIVVSPNGVDLDLFGNPPPREAGLAANLGIAAGEAVIGFIGSFYDYEGIDDLIAAMPALVAAQPGARLLLVGGGPMEAALKAQASASSVADRIHFVGRVPHDQVERYYSLIDILAYPRKKMRLTDLVTPLKPLEAMAQGKLVAASDVGGHRELIEDGVTGTLFAPD
;
A
#
# COMPACT_ATOMS: atom_id res chain seq x y z
N ALA A 1 -23.80 -7.93 -22.21
CA ALA A 1 -24.49 -6.79 -22.84
C ALA A 1 -23.74 -6.36 -24.10
N GLY A 2 -22.44 -6.04 -24.07
CA GLY A 2 -21.66 -5.52 -25.19
C GLY A 2 -21.73 -6.38 -26.45
N LYS A 3 -21.54 -7.69 -26.36
CA LYS A 3 -21.63 -8.61 -27.50
C LYS A 3 -22.96 -8.56 -28.23
N ARG A 4 -24.09 -8.35 -27.50
CA ARG A 4 -25.42 -8.22 -28.13
C ARG A 4 -25.59 -6.91 -28.89
N LEU A 5 -24.82 -5.90 -28.54
CA LEU A 5 -24.87 -4.57 -29.15
C LEU A 5 -23.73 -4.34 -30.15
N GLY A 6 -22.87 -5.33 -30.39
CA GLY A 6 -21.67 -5.19 -31.23
C GLY A 6 -20.65 -4.18 -30.69
N ILE A 7 -20.63 -3.94 -29.36
CA ILE A 7 -19.73 -2.98 -28.71
C ILE A 7 -18.60 -3.76 -28.07
N PRO A 8 -17.30 -3.42 -28.35
CA PRO A 8 -16.16 -4.01 -27.67
C PRO A 8 -16.22 -3.78 -26.15
N VAL A 9 -15.81 -4.78 -25.37
CA VAL A 9 -15.78 -4.75 -23.91
C VAL A 9 -14.36 -4.91 -23.43
N ILE A 10 -13.86 -3.92 -22.69
CA ILE A 10 -12.61 -3.99 -21.95
C ILE A 10 -12.94 -4.24 -20.48
N TYR A 11 -12.29 -5.22 -19.86
CA TYR A 11 -12.41 -5.51 -18.43
C TYR A 11 -11.13 -5.08 -17.72
N GLU A 12 -11.24 -4.10 -16.82
CA GLU A 12 -10.11 -3.61 -16.02
C GLU A 12 -10.06 -4.31 -14.67
N ILE A 13 -8.88 -4.82 -14.29
CA ILE A 13 -8.61 -5.48 -13.01
C ILE A 13 -7.54 -4.69 -12.25
N ARG A 14 -7.91 -4.17 -11.10
CA ARG A 14 -6.99 -3.48 -10.17
C ARG A 14 -6.60 -4.36 -9.00
N ALA A 15 -7.40 -5.35 -8.66
CA ALA A 15 -7.15 -6.45 -7.74
C ALA A 15 -8.21 -7.52 -8.01
N PHE A 16 -7.90 -8.80 -7.77
CA PHE A 16 -8.92 -9.84 -7.85
C PHE A 16 -9.90 -9.72 -6.68
N TRP A 17 -11.19 -9.86 -6.97
CA TRP A 17 -12.26 -9.72 -5.98
C TRP A 17 -12.13 -10.71 -4.82
N GLU A 18 -11.76 -11.96 -5.13
CA GLU A 18 -11.53 -13.00 -4.12
C GLU A 18 -10.38 -12.63 -3.18
N ASP A 19 -9.25 -12.16 -3.71
CA ASP A 19 -8.07 -11.79 -2.94
C ASP A 19 -8.31 -10.50 -2.14
N ALA A 20 -8.99 -9.51 -2.73
CA ALA A 20 -9.38 -8.27 -2.04
C ALA A 20 -10.31 -8.56 -0.85
N SER A 21 -11.25 -9.52 -0.99
CA SER A 21 -12.13 -9.89 0.11
C SER A 21 -11.39 -10.54 1.28
N VAL A 22 -10.33 -11.30 1.01
CA VAL A 22 -9.45 -11.88 2.04
C VAL A 22 -8.64 -10.77 2.71
N GLY A 23 -8.01 -9.89 1.94
CA GLY A 23 -7.25 -8.75 2.48
C GLY A 23 -8.09 -7.81 3.34
N ASN A 24 -9.35 -7.61 2.99
CA ASN A 24 -10.29 -6.80 3.77
C ASN A 24 -10.91 -7.53 4.98
N GLY A 25 -10.53 -8.80 5.23
CA GLY A 25 -11.06 -9.58 6.34
C GLY A 25 -12.51 -10.06 6.16
N THR A 26 -13.09 -9.90 4.96
CA THR A 26 -14.49 -10.31 4.67
C THR A 26 -14.60 -11.66 3.97
N GLY A 27 -13.45 -12.22 3.55
CA GLY A 27 -13.33 -13.51 2.86
C GLY A 27 -12.30 -14.41 3.53
N ARG A 28 -12.29 -15.67 3.07
CA ARG A 28 -11.28 -16.67 3.46
C ARG A 28 -10.80 -17.40 2.22
N GLU A 29 -9.47 -17.46 2.04
CA GLU A 29 -8.85 -18.21 0.96
C GLU A 29 -9.28 -19.70 1.03
N GLY A 30 -9.48 -20.32 -0.15
CA GLY A 30 -9.94 -21.71 -0.24
C GLY A 30 -11.40 -21.95 0.13
N SER A 31 -12.18 -20.94 0.55
CA SER A 31 -13.61 -21.09 0.78
C SER A 31 -14.38 -21.28 -0.54
N TRP A 32 -15.60 -21.89 -0.45
CA TRP A 32 -16.46 -22.02 -1.63
C TRP A 32 -16.81 -20.67 -2.26
N ARG A 33 -16.98 -19.60 -1.42
CA ARG A 33 -17.23 -18.23 -1.88
C ARG A 33 -16.03 -17.68 -2.64
N TYR A 34 -14.81 -17.89 -2.12
CA TYR A 34 -13.56 -17.52 -2.80
C TYR A 34 -13.48 -18.19 -4.19
N TRP A 35 -13.72 -19.52 -4.23
CA TRP A 35 -13.72 -20.25 -5.49
C TRP A 35 -14.76 -19.73 -6.47
N LEU A 36 -16.02 -19.51 -6.01
CA LEU A 36 -17.10 -19.01 -6.87
C LEU A 36 -16.76 -17.62 -7.42
N THR A 37 -16.27 -16.69 -6.59
CA THR A 37 -15.87 -15.35 -7.01
C THR A 37 -14.78 -15.43 -8.07
N LYS A 38 -13.76 -16.25 -7.85
CA LYS A 38 -12.68 -16.51 -8.82
C LYS A 38 -13.22 -17.03 -10.16
N GLN A 39 -14.18 -17.97 -10.13
CA GLN A 39 -14.78 -18.50 -11.36
C GLN A 39 -15.61 -17.45 -12.11
N LEU A 40 -16.39 -16.65 -11.39
CA LEU A 40 -17.21 -15.58 -11.97
C LEU A 40 -16.34 -14.51 -12.63
N GLU A 41 -15.29 -14.05 -11.94
CA GLU A 41 -14.36 -13.08 -12.51
C GLU A 41 -13.61 -13.64 -13.71
N THR A 42 -13.11 -14.88 -13.61
CA THR A 42 -12.47 -15.57 -14.74
C THR A 42 -13.42 -15.71 -15.94
N HIS A 43 -14.70 -15.99 -15.72
CA HIS A 43 -15.70 -16.04 -16.77
C HIS A 43 -15.92 -14.65 -17.42
N ALA A 44 -16.00 -13.58 -16.62
CA ALA A 44 -16.11 -12.21 -17.12
C ALA A 44 -14.91 -11.83 -17.98
N VAL A 45 -13.71 -12.11 -17.51
CA VAL A 45 -12.44 -11.89 -18.22
C VAL A 45 -12.39 -12.65 -19.55
N LYS A 46 -12.74 -13.95 -19.56
CA LYS A 46 -12.81 -14.76 -20.79
C LYS A 46 -13.81 -14.18 -21.80
N SER A 47 -14.87 -13.56 -21.32
CA SER A 47 -15.94 -13.00 -22.13
C SER A 47 -15.62 -11.61 -22.70
N ALA A 48 -14.65 -10.88 -22.13
CA ALA A 48 -14.22 -9.58 -22.60
C ALA A 48 -13.41 -9.69 -23.90
N ASP A 49 -13.39 -8.62 -24.68
CA ASP A 49 -12.58 -8.53 -25.91
C ASP A 49 -11.11 -8.21 -25.58
N ALA A 50 -10.87 -7.40 -24.56
CA ALA A 50 -9.55 -7.11 -24.00
C ALA A 50 -9.63 -7.00 -22.48
N VAL A 51 -8.47 -7.15 -21.82
CA VAL A 51 -8.32 -7.05 -20.36
C VAL A 51 -7.19 -6.10 -20.04
N ALA A 52 -7.45 -5.10 -19.21
CA ALA A 52 -6.42 -4.23 -18.65
C ALA A 52 -6.11 -4.65 -17.21
N VAL A 53 -4.83 -4.75 -16.88
CA VAL A 53 -4.35 -5.02 -15.50
C VAL A 53 -3.32 -3.96 -15.11
N ILE A 54 -3.19 -3.70 -13.82
CA ILE A 54 -2.27 -2.64 -13.35
C ILE A 54 -0.83 -3.10 -13.14
N CYS A 55 -0.54 -4.40 -13.26
CA CYS A 55 0.78 -4.96 -12.94
C CYS A 55 1.01 -6.33 -13.56
N GLU A 56 2.26 -6.74 -13.64
CA GLU A 56 2.66 -8.05 -14.17
C GLU A 56 2.21 -9.21 -13.27
N GLY A 57 2.14 -8.99 -11.95
CA GLY A 57 1.61 -10.02 -11.03
C GLY A 57 0.19 -10.46 -11.39
N LEU A 58 -0.71 -9.50 -11.64
CA LEU A 58 -2.08 -9.79 -12.10
C LEU A 58 -2.10 -10.43 -13.49
N ARG A 59 -1.24 -9.94 -14.42
CA ARG A 59 -1.12 -10.51 -15.75
C ARG A 59 -0.69 -11.98 -15.69
N GLY A 60 0.32 -12.29 -14.91
CA GLY A 60 0.82 -13.66 -14.74
C GLY A 60 -0.23 -14.62 -14.19
N ASP A 61 -1.01 -14.18 -13.20
CA ASP A 61 -2.10 -14.99 -12.63
C ASP A 61 -3.23 -15.22 -13.65
N LEU A 62 -3.58 -14.22 -14.48
CA LEU A 62 -4.57 -14.41 -15.56
C LEU A 62 -4.10 -15.41 -16.61
N ILE A 63 -2.83 -15.37 -16.99
CA ILE A 63 -2.24 -16.37 -17.91
C ILE A 63 -2.34 -17.76 -17.28
N ALA A 64 -2.02 -17.90 -15.99
CA ALA A 64 -2.17 -19.16 -15.26
C ALA A 64 -3.63 -19.64 -15.17
N ARG A 65 -4.62 -18.72 -15.23
CA ARG A 65 -6.05 -19.04 -15.34
C ARG A 65 -6.48 -19.45 -16.76
N GLY A 66 -5.56 -19.45 -17.72
CA GLY A 66 -5.83 -19.80 -19.12
C GLY A 66 -6.44 -18.66 -19.95
N ILE A 67 -6.12 -17.42 -19.62
CA ILE A 67 -6.43 -16.25 -20.44
C ILE A 67 -5.33 -16.08 -21.49
N ASP A 68 -5.71 -15.84 -22.74
CA ASP A 68 -4.78 -15.56 -23.82
C ASP A 68 -3.94 -14.30 -23.50
N PRO A 69 -2.61 -14.39 -23.45
CA PRO A 69 -1.73 -13.23 -23.20
C PRO A 69 -1.95 -12.07 -24.17
N ALA A 70 -2.36 -12.34 -25.41
CA ALA A 70 -2.62 -11.33 -26.42
C ALA A 70 -3.84 -10.43 -26.09
N LYS A 71 -4.71 -10.89 -25.19
CA LYS A 71 -5.86 -10.11 -24.71
C LYS A 71 -5.53 -9.20 -23.53
N ILE A 72 -4.36 -9.36 -22.91
CA ILE A 72 -4.03 -8.71 -21.64
C ILE A 72 -3.05 -7.57 -21.92
N VAL A 73 -3.43 -6.36 -21.50
CA VAL A 73 -2.59 -5.16 -21.55
C VAL A 73 -2.28 -4.74 -20.13
N VAL A 74 -0.99 -4.50 -19.83
CA VAL A 74 -0.59 -3.91 -18.57
C VAL A 74 -0.66 -2.38 -18.70
N SER A 75 -1.50 -1.77 -17.87
CA SER A 75 -1.64 -0.32 -17.73
C SER A 75 -1.33 0.03 -16.27
N PRO A 76 -0.04 0.26 -15.94
CA PRO A 76 0.39 0.43 -14.56
C PRO A 76 -0.21 1.68 -13.92
N ASN A 77 -0.33 1.64 -12.60
CA ASN A 77 -0.64 2.82 -11.82
C ASN A 77 0.45 3.88 -12.01
N GLY A 78 0.04 5.14 -12.06
CA GLY A 78 0.93 6.30 -12.09
C GLY A 78 0.57 7.29 -10.99
N VAL A 79 1.43 8.25 -10.79
CA VAL A 79 1.22 9.40 -9.90
C VAL A 79 1.33 10.69 -10.71
N ASP A 80 0.48 11.65 -10.40
CA ASP A 80 0.51 12.96 -11.01
C ASP A 80 1.68 13.77 -10.42
N LEU A 81 2.72 13.98 -11.22
CA LEU A 81 3.91 14.71 -10.79
C LEU A 81 3.68 16.21 -10.66
N ASP A 82 2.68 16.78 -11.32
CA ASP A 82 2.32 18.18 -11.14
C ASP A 82 1.72 18.40 -9.75
N LEU A 83 1.05 17.37 -9.22
CA LEU A 83 0.46 17.37 -7.89
C LEU A 83 1.46 16.91 -6.81
N PHE A 84 2.24 15.85 -7.05
CA PHE A 84 3.13 15.24 -6.06
C PHE A 84 4.63 15.51 -6.28
N GLY A 85 5.05 16.00 -7.43
CA GLY A 85 6.46 16.16 -7.79
C GLY A 85 7.17 17.37 -7.17
N ASN A 86 6.45 18.22 -6.44
CA ASN A 86 7.00 19.42 -5.81
C ASN A 86 6.81 19.35 -4.28
N PRO A 87 7.62 18.54 -3.56
CA PRO A 87 7.44 18.36 -2.12
C PRO A 87 7.55 19.71 -1.39
N PRO A 88 6.58 20.06 -0.54
CA PRO A 88 6.65 21.29 0.25
C PRO A 88 7.79 21.20 1.26
N PRO A 89 8.37 22.35 1.67
CA PRO A 89 9.33 22.37 2.76
C PRO A 89 8.70 21.86 4.05
N ARG A 90 9.54 21.26 4.92
CA ARG A 90 9.09 20.74 6.23
C ARG A 90 8.32 21.81 7.00
N GLU A 91 7.09 21.50 7.34
CA GLU A 91 6.19 22.43 8.05
C GLU A 91 6.48 22.45 9.56
N ALA A 92 7.31 23.40 9.98
CA ALA A 92 7.80 23.49 11.37
C ALA A 92 6.66 23.64 12.40
N GLY A 93 5.60 24.37 12.05
CA GLY A 93 4.44 24.55 12.94
C GLY A 93 3.67 23.24 13.17
N LEU A 94 3.47 22.44 12.11
CA LEU A 94 2.84 21.14 12.23
C LEU A 94 3.71 20.16 13.00
N ALA A 95 5.02 20.17 12.75
CA ALA A 95 5.99 19.36 13.50
C ALA A 95 5.93 19.67 15.00
N ALA A 96 5.96 20.96 15.37
CA ALA A 96 5.87 21.40 16.76
C ALA A 96 4.55 20.98 17.44
N ASN A 97 3.42 21.09 16.74
CA ASN A 97 2.11 20.66 17.24
C ASN A 97 2.04 19.15 17.50
N LEU A 98 2.81 18.36 16.75
CA LEU A 98 2.93 16.90 16.92
C LEU A 98 4.07 16.53 17.89
N GLY A 99 4.75 17.49 18.51
CA GLY A 99 5.86 17.25 19.42
C GLY A 99 7.11 16.67 18.74
N ILE A 100 7.26 16.87 17.42
CA ILE A 100 8.40 16.41 16.64
C ILE A 100 9.46 17.54 16.61
N ALA A 101 10.59 17.31 17.25
CA ALA A 101 11.66 18.29 17.29
C ALA A 101 12.46 18.38 15.96
N ALA A 102 13.18 19.48 15.79
CA ALA A 102 14.09 19.62 14.68
C ALA A 102 15.21 18.57 14.76
N GLY A 103 15.47 17.86 13.66
CA GLY A 103 16.51 16.82 13.60
C GLY A 103 16.07 15.43 14.07
N GLU A 104 14.85 15.26 14.57
CA GLU A 104 14.31 13.92 14.79
C GLU A 104 13.96 13.27 13.46
N ALA A 105 14.31 11.98 13.30
CA ALA A 105 14.01 11.19 12.12
C ALA A 105 12.56 10.67 12.19
N VAL A 106 11.77 10.94 11.16
CA VAL A 106 10.35 10.55 11.12
C VAL A 106 10.15 9.42 10.12
N ILE A 107 9.79 8.25 10.64
CA ILE A 107 9.27 7.14 9.85
C ILE A 107 7.76 7.33 9.74
N GLY A 108 7.18 7.15 8.57
CA GLY A 108 5.76 7.40 8.38
C GLY A 108 5.04 6.33 7.55
N PHE A 109 3.74 6.27 7.79
CA PHE A 109 2.80 5.57 6.93
C PHE A 109 1.59 6.48 6.69
N ILE A 110 1.20 6.65 5.43
CA ILE A 110 0.03 7.42 5.03
C ILE A 110 -0.92 6.50 4.26
N GLY A 111 -2.15 6.32 4.76
CA GLY A 111 -3.15 5.51 4.07
C GLY A 111 -4.16 4.84 4.97
N SER A 112 -4.88 3.86 4.42
CA SER A 112 -5.87 3.09 5.17
C SER A 112 -5.21 2.00 6.01
N PHE A 113 -5.67 1.84 7.25
CA PHE A 113 -5.13 0.88 8.21
C PHE A 113 -5.87 -0.47 8.07
N TYR A 114 -5.47 -1.26 7.06
CA TYR A 114 -5.86 -2.65 6.90
C TYR A 114 -4.82 -3.58 7.52
N ASP A 115 -5.23 -4.79 7.91
CA ASP A 115 -4.34 -5.77 8.51
C ASP A 115 -3.14 -6.11 7.62
N TYR A 116 -3.39 -6.30 6.32
CA TYR A 116 -2.33 -6.63 5.36
C TYR A 116 -1.29 -5.52 5.12
N GLU A 117 -1.53 -4.31 5.58
CA GLU A 117 -0.53 -3.22 5.48
C GLU A 117 0.59 -3.38 6.52
N GLY A 118 0.44 -4.24 7.56
CA GLY A 118 1.50 -4.58 8.51
C GLY A 118 1.92 -3.45 9.46
N ILE A 119 1.04 -2.48 9.71
CA ILE A 119 1.37 -1.34 10.60
C ILE A 119 1.64 -1.82 12.04
N ASP A 120 1.04 -2.94 12.43
CA ASP A 120 1.30 -3.61 13.71
C ASP A 120 2.77 -4.06 13.83
N ASP A 121 3.37 -4.58 12.77
CA ASP A 121 4.79 -4.96 12.73
C ASP A 121 5.68 -3.72 12.83
N LEU A 122 5.31 -2.62 12.16
CA LEU A 122 6.02 -1.35 12.26
C LEU A 122 5.99 -0.79 13.69
N ILE A 123 4.84 -0.85 14.36
CA ILE A 123 4.71 -0.45 15.78
C ILE A 123 5.57 -1.36 16.68
N ALA A 124 5.57 -2.67 16.42
CA ALA A 124 6.38 -3.64 17.17
C ALA A 124 7.89 -3.41 17.00
N ALA A 125 8.33 -2.91 15.84
CA ALA A 125 9.72 -2.60 15.55
C ALA A 125 10.22 -1.29 16.23
N MET A 126 9.32 -0.38 16.62
CA MET A 126 9.69 0.94 17.15
C MET A 126 10.62 0.91 18.36
N PRO A 127 10.49 0.01 19.37
CA PRO A 127 11.44 -0.04 20.46
C PRO A 127 12.89 -0.28 20.00
N ALA A 128 13.08 -1.17 19.02
CA ALA A 128 14.41 -1.44 18.45
C ALA A 128 14.92 -0.26 17.62
N LEU A 129 14.05 0.39 16.85
CA LEU A 129 14.39 1.57 16.05
C LEU A 129 14.80 2.75 16.95
N VAL A 130 14.07 3.00 18.03
CA VAL A 130 14.42 4.05 19.02
C VAL A 130 15.71 3.72 19.77
N ALA A 131 15.97 2.44 20.07
CA ALA A 131 17.25 2.04 20.69
C ALA A 131 18.44 2.31 19.77
N ALA A 132 18.29 2.09 18.45
CA ALA A 132 19.32 2.37 17.46
C ALA A 132 19.43 3.86 17.11
N GLN A 133 18.31 4.57 17.07
CA GLN A 133 18.21 6.00 16.75
C GLN A 133 17.26 6.69 17.75
N PRO A 134 17.77 7.25 18.84
CA PRO A 134 16.96 7.82 19.93
C PRO A 134 16.00 8.95 19.51
N GLY A 135 16.27 9.63 18.39
CA GLY A 135 15.42 10.63 17.78
C GLY A 135 14.37 10.09 16.81
N ALA A 136 14.21 8.76 16.69
CA ALA A 136 13.23 8.17 15.80
C ALA A 136 11.79 8.38 16.28
N ARG A 137 10.90 8.76 15.36
CA ARG A 137 9.46 8.94 15.57
C ARG A 137 8.67 8.15 14.54
N LEU A 138 7.50 7.67 14.91
CA LEU A 138 6.55 7.06 13.97
C LEU A 138 5.34 7.97 13.81
N LEU A 139 5.02 8.34 12.57
CA LEU A 139 3.87 9.17 12.21
C LEU A 139 2.89 8.35 11.37
N LEU A 140 1.71 8.09 11.90
CA LEU A 140 0.65 7.32 11.25
C LEU A 140 -0.50 8.25 10.85
N VAL A 141 -0.66 8.45 9.54
CA VAL A 141 -1.69 9.33 8.97
C VAL A 141 -2.72 8.49 8.23
N GLY A 142 -3.96 8.55 8.67
CA GLY A 142 -5.04 7.77 8.11
C GLY A 142 -5.93 7.14 9.15
N GLY A 143 -6.59 6.05 8.78
CA GLY A 143 -7.48 5.31 9.66
C GLY A 143 -8.06 4.10 8.94
N GLY A 144 -8.70 3.21 9.65
CA GLY A 144 -9.26 2.01 9.05
C GLY A 144 -9.68 0.97 10.07
N PRO A 145 -10.00 -0.26 9.61
CA PRO A 145 -10.50 -1.32 10.50
C PRO A 145 -9.54 -1.64 11.66
N MET A 146 -8.23 -1.49 11.45
CA MET A 146 -7.21 -1.81 12.46
C MET A 146 -6.90 -0.66 13.42
N GLU A 147 -7.49 0.53 13.25
CA GLU A 147 -7.11 1.74 14.01
C GLU A 147 -7.16 1.55 15.53
N ALA A 148 -8.23 0.93 16.05
CA ALA A 148 -8.40 0.73 17.48
C ALA A 148 -7.34 -0.26 18.04
N ALA A 149 -7.07 -1.34 17.33
CA ALA A 149 -6.07 -2.34 17.72
C ALA A 149 -4.65 -1.74 17.68
N LEU A 150 -4.32 -0.98 16.64
CA LEU A 150 -3.02 -0.33 16.49
C LEU A 150 -2.78 0.72 17.59
N LYS A 151 -3.79 1.52 17.94
CA LYS A 151 -3.70 2.48 19.06
C LYS A 151 -3.49 1.79 20.40
N ALA A 152 -4.18 0.66 20.64
CA ALA A 152 -3.98 -0.13 21.85
C ALA A 152 -2.56 -0.71 21.92
N GLN A 153 -2.06 -1.27 20.82
CA GLN A 153 -0.69 -1.78 20.72
C GLN A 153 0.35 -0.67 20.97
N ALA A 154 0.19 0.48 20.32
CA ALA A 154 1.10 1.61 20.49
C ALA A 154 1.11 2.11 21.93
N SER A 155 -0.05 2.21 22.59
CA SER A 155 -0.15 2.63 23.99
C SER A 155 0.51 1.66 24.97
N ALA A 156 0.61 0.38 24.62
CA ALA A 156 1.30 -0.63 25.41
C ALA A 156 2.83 -0.70 25.12
N SER A 157 3.32 0.02 24.10
CA SER A 157 4.73 0.05 23.75
C SER A 157 5.56 0.83 24.79
N SER A 158 6.80 0.37 25.04
CA SER A 158 7.77 1.08 25.88
C SER A 158 8.18 2.45 25.31
N VAL A 159 7.86 2.72 24.06
CA VAL A 159 8.13 3.98 23.34
C VAL A 159 6.85 4.63 22.81
N ALA A 160 5.75 4.50 23.55
CA ALA A 160 4.43 5.02 23.17
C ALA A 160 4.45 6.53 22.85
N ASP A 161 5.29 7.31 23.55
CA ASP A 161 5.50 8.74 23.32
C ASP A 161 6.17 9.07 21.99
N ARG A 162 6.68 8.06 21.27
CA ARG A 162 7.33 8.18 19.97
C ARG A 162 6.40 7.82 18.80
N ILE A 163 5.16 7.40 19.07
CA ILE A 163 4.20 6.93 18.07
C ILE A 163 3.01 7.88 18.01
N HIS A 164 2.83 8.53 16.86
CA HIS A 164 1.82 9.55 16.67
C HIS A 164 0.76 9.10 15.68
N PHE A 165 -0.50 9.11 16.10
CA PHE A 165 -1.68 8.91 15.24
C PHE A 165 -2.32 10.26 14.94
N VAL A 166 -2.35 10.63 13.67
CA VAL A 166 -2.98 11.86 13.19
C VAL A 166 -4.48 11.68 12.98
N GLY A 167 -4.88 10.48 12.54
CA GLY A 167 -6.23 10.24 12.04
C GLY A 167 -6.34 10.55 10.55
N ARG A 168 -7.56 10.52 10.03
CA ARG A 168 -7.85 10.80 8.62
C ARG A 168 -7.76 12.29 8.36
N VAL A 169 -7.04 12.64 7.29
CA VAL A 169 -6.90 14.02 6.82
C VAL A 169 -7.51 14.16 5.42
N PRO A 170 -8.01 15.35 5.06
CA PRO A 170 -8.42 15.66 3.69
C PRO A 170 -7.27 15.47 2.70
N HIS A 171 -7.60 15.05 1.47
CA HIS A 171 -6.58 14.73 0.46
C HIS A 171 -5.67 15.93 0.13
N ASP A 172 -6.23 17.11 0.09
CA ASP A 172 -5.53 18.39 -0.13
C ASP A 172 -4.57 18.81 1.00
N GLN A 173 -4.61 18.12 2.15
CA GLN A 173 -3.72 18.36 3.28
C GLN A 173 -2.66 17.28 3.48
N VAL A 174 -2.70 16.20 2.68
CA VAL A 174 -1.81 15.04 2.84
C VAL A 174 -0.35 15.44 2.64
N GLU A 175 -0.05 16.31 1.70
CA GLU A 175 1.32 16.78 1.41
C GLU A 175 2.02 17.42 2.61
N ARG A 176 1.26 18.11 3.48
CA ARG A 176 1.79 18.69 4.72
C ARG A 176 2.41 17.62 5.62
N TYR A 177 1.81 16.42 5.68
CA TYR A 177 2.31 15.30 6.46
C TYR A 177 3.47 14.60 5.77
N TYR A 178 3.44 14.48 4.43
CA TYR A 178 4.60 14.04 3.66
C TYR A 178 5.82 14.93 3.97
N SER A 179 5.65 16.25 4.12
CA SER A 179 6.76 17.18 4.43
C SER A 179 7.49 16.84 5.73
N LEU A 180 6.83 16.21 6.69
CA LEU A 180 7.41 15.84 7.98
C LEU A 180 8.15 14.49 7.97
N ILE A 181 7.79 13.61 7.05
CA ILE A 181 8.29 12.23 7.00
C ILE A 181 9.61 12.18 6.22
N ASP A 182 10.59 11.47 6.75
CA ASP A 182 11.87 11.24 6.10
C ASP A 182 11.87 9.89 5.35
N ILE A 183 11.26 8.86 5.96
CA ILE A 183 11.19 7.50 5.41
C ILE A 183 9.74 7.02 5.45
N LEU A 184 9.17 6.69 4.29
CA LEU A 184 7.89 5.99 4.21
C LEU A 184 8.12 4.49 4.36
N ALA A 185 7.42 3.86 5.33
CA ALA A 185 7.51 2.44 5.59
C ALA A 185 6.23 1.72 5.16
N TYR A 186 6.38 0.66 4.36
CA TYR A 186 5.28 -0.16 3.83
C TYR A 186 5.51 -1.64 4.17
N PRO A 187 5.25 -2.06 5.41
CA PRO A 187 5.55 -3.41 5.91
C PRO A 187 4.44 -4.41 5.57
N ARG A 188 3.99 -4.45 4.31
CA ARG A 188 2.91 -5.34 3.89
C ARG A 188 3.18 -6.79 4.25
N LYS A 189 2.20 -7.44 4.86
CA LYS A 189 2.24 -8.87 5.17
C LYS A 189 2.21 -9.70 3.88
N LYS A 190 2.92 -10.83 3.88
CA LYS A 190 2.95 -11.72 2.72
C LYS A 190 1.62 -12.45 2.58
N MET A 191 0.91 -12.17 1.51
CA MET A 191 -0.32 -12.83 1.11
C MET A 191 -0.56 -12.64 -0.39
N ARG A 192 -1.50 -13.40 -0.95
CA ARG A 192 -1.78 -13.35 -2.40
C ARG A 192 -2.08 -11.93 -2.92
N LEU A 193 -2.87 -11.15 -2.18
CA LEU A 193 -3.18 -9.77 -2.55
C LEU A 193 -1.91 -8.92 -2.69
N THR A 194 -1.02 -8.97 -1.70
CA THR A 194 0.20 -8.14 -1.66
C THR A 194 1.28 -8.65 -2.60
N ASP A 195 1.29 -9.94 -2.91
CA ASP A 195 2.19 -10.52 -3.89
C ASP A 195 1.79 -10.21 -5.34
N LEU A 196 0.49 -10.04 -5.62
CA LEU A 196 0.00 -9.84 -6.97
C LEU A 196 -0.23 -8.36 -7.34
N VAL A 197 -0.42 -7.47 -6.36
CA VAL A 197 -0.93 -6.12 -6.62
C VAL A 197 0.07 -5.04 -6.20
N THR A 198 0.48 -4.22 -7.18
CA THR A 198 1.32 -3.05 -6.95
C THR A 198 0.53 -1.93 -6.24
N PRO A 199 1.02 -1.39 -5.12
CA PRO A 199 0.39 -0.25 -4.44
C PRO A 199 0.74 1.10 -5.08
N LEU A 200 -0.14 2.10 -4.91
CA LEU A 200 0.14 3.49 -5.29
C LEU A 200 1.04 4.23 -4.29
N LYS A 201 0.94 3.93 -3.01
CA LYS A 201 1.61 4.65 -1.92
C LYS A 201 3.14 4.80 -2.09
N PRO A 202 3.90 3.76 -2.48
CA PRO A 202 5.33 3.93 -2.75
C PRO A 202 5.63 4.90 -3.89
N LEU A 203 4.80 4.93 -4.93
CA LEU A 203 4.97 5.86 -6.05
C LEU A 203 4.74 7.31 -5.62
N GLU A 204 3.72 7.57 -4.79
CA GLU A 204 3.47 8.88 -4.19
C GLU A 204 4.65 9.32 -3.31
N ALA A 205 5.18 8.41 -2.48
CA ALA A 205 6.33 8.67 -1.63
C ALA A 205 7.58 9.03 -2.45
N MET A 206 7.86 8.27 -3.51
CA MET A 206 8.98 8.51 -4.41
C MET A 206 8.82 9.84 -5.16
N ALA A 207 7.61 10.19 -5.61
CA ALA A 207 7.32 11.48 -6.24
C ALA A 207 7.55 12.65 -5.27
N GLN A 208 7.31 12.45 -3.98
CA GLN A 208 7.62 13.40 -2.91
C GLN A 208 9.11 13.38 -2.49
N GLY A 209 9.97 12.67 -3.21
CA GLY A 209 11.41 12.58 -2.92
C GLY A 209 11.72 11.92 -1.57
N LYS A 210 10.83 11.06 -1.05
CA LYS A 210 10.99 10.40 0.24
C LYS A 210 11.72 9.07 0.09
N LEU A 211 12.51 8.72 1.12
CA LEU A 211 13.05 7.38 1.21
C LEU A 211 11.92 6.37 1.43
N VAL A 212 12.03 5.22 0.78
CA VAL A 212 11.04 4.14 0.86
C VAL A 212 11.67 2.89 1.43
N ALA A 213 11.08 2.35 2.50
CA ALA A 213 11.38 1.04 3.04
C ALA A 213 10.13 0.17 2.95
N ALA A 214 10.19 -0.96 2.27
CA ALA A 214 9.03 -1.81 2.02
C ALA A 214 9.34 -3.30 2.23
N SER A 215 8.34 -4.07 2.61
CA SER A 215 8.49 -5.53 2.68
C SER A 215 8.69 -6.13 1.29
N ASP A 216 9.48 -7.19 1.21
CA ASP A 216 9.81 -7.92 -0.02
C ASP A 216 8.65 -8.84 -0.45
N VAL A 217 7.51 -8.22 -0.81
CA VAL A 217 6.35 -8.88 -1.43
C VAL A 217 6.30 -8.57 -2.93
N GLY A 218 5.66 -9.42 -3.72
CA GLY A 218 5.67 -9.33 -5.18
C GLY A 218 5.22 -7.96 -5.72
N GLY A 219 4.17 -7.36 -5.13
CA GLY A 219 3.70 -6.05 -5.54
C GLY A 219 4.69 -4.91 -5.27
N HIS A 220 5.56 -5.03 -4.25
CA HIS A 220 6.62 -4.06 -4.01
C HIS A 220 7.83 -4.27 -4.93
N ARG A 221 8.22 -5.55 -5.18
CA ARG A 221 9.34 -5.88 -6.11
C ARG A 221 9.13 -5.34 -7.51
N GLU A 222 7.89 -5.21 -7.95
CA GLU A 222 7.58 -4.66 -9.27
C GLU A 222 7.81 -3.13 -9.35
N LEU A 223 7.84 -2.44 -8.19
CA LEU A 223 7.99 -0.99 -8.10
C LEU A 223 9.35 -0.54 -7.58
N ILE A 224 9.99 -1.35 -6.75
CA ILE A 224 11.18 -0.98 -5.97
C ILE A 224 12.35 -1.86 -6.39
N GLU A 225 13.42 -1.22 -6.84
CA GLU A 225 14.74 -1.82 -7.02
C GLU A 225 15.53 -1.65 -5.72
N ASP A 226 15.80 -2.78 -5.04
CA ASP A 226 16.45 -2.77 -3.73
C ASP A 226 17.82 -2.11 -3.74
N GLY A 227 18.04 -1.20 -2.80
CA GLY A 227 19.27 -0.40 -2.69
C GLY A 227 19.40 0.72 -3.73
N VAL A 228 18.47 0.88 -4.68
CA VAL A 228 18.50 1.91 -5.73
C VAL A 228 17.34 2.90 -5.57
N THR A 229 16.09 2.43 -5.66
CA THR A 229 14.90 3.27 -5.55
C THR A 229 14.22 3.17 -4.19
N GLY A 230 14.66 2.25 -3.34
CA GLY A 230 14.18 2.02 -1.98
C GLY A 230 14.92 0.86 -1.35
N THR A 231 14.49 0.45 -0.16
CA THR A 231 15.01 -0.73 0.53
C THR A 231 13.90 -1.76 0.69
N LEU A 232 14.18 -3.01 0.32
CA LEU A 232 13.31 -4.14 0.55
C LEU A 232 13.80 -4.96 1.74
N PHE A 233 12.91 -5.25 2.69
CA PHE A 233 13.17 -6.10 3.84
C PHE A 233 12.28 -7.34 3.82
N ALA A 234 12.73 -8.44 4.44
CA ALA A 234 11.95 -9.67 4.49
C ALA A 234 10.59 -9.43 5.16
N PRO A 235 9.46 -9.85 4.54
CA PRO A 235 8.20 -9.92 5.24
C PRO A 235 8.25 -11.05 6.27
N ASP A 236 7.63 -10.89 7.42
CA ASP A 236 7.49 -11.96 8.43
C ASP A 236 6.51 -13.05 7.99
#